data_2337fddd9a399bcef622394d0d17bdbe
#
_entry.id   2337fddd9a399bcef622394d0d17bdbe
#
_cell.length_a   1.000
_cell.length_b   1.000
_cell.length_c   1.000
_cell.angle_alpha   90.00
_cell.angle_beta   90.00
_cell.angle_gamma   90.00
#
_symmetry.space_group_name_H-M   'P 1'
#
loop_
_entity.id
_entity.type
_entity.pdbx_description
1 polymer ?
#
loop_
_entity_poly.entity_id
_entity_poly.type
_entity_poly.pdbx_seq_one_letter_code
_entity_poly.pdbx_strand_id
1 'polypeptide(L)'
;CTDIYPLHQTPSLDGPLLDITGLDELSGITAVEGWRRFGAATSWTDILRADLPAAYNGLKAAAREIGGVQIQASGTIGGNLCTASPAGDSIPCLMTLNAAIELASRRGARRLPLNEFLTGPRQTACAPDELVTAVYVPSDAEMGVGGFEKLGARRYLVILSLIHI
;
A
#
# COMPACT_ATOMS: atom_id res chain seq x y z
N CYS A 1 7.39 -2.09 -11.02
CA CYS A 1 7.87 -3.46 -10.68
C CYS A 1 9.00 -3.45 -9.65
N THR A 2 8.83 -2.71 -8.54
CA THR A 2 9.90 -2.54 -7.53
C THR A 2 10.20 -3.84 -6.76
N ASP A 3 9.26 -4.79 -6.68
CA ASP A 3 9.42 -6.08 -6.01
C ASP A 3 9.63 -7.25 -7.00
N ILE A 4 9.04 -7.20 -8.19
CA ILE A 4 9.07 -8.33 -9.12
C ILE A 4 10.51 -8.64 -9.55
N TYR A 5 11.25 -7.65 -10.03
CA TYR A 5 12.62 -7.85 -10.50
C TYR A 5 13.60 -8.30 -9.40
N PRO A 6 13.60 -7.71 -8.19
CA PRO A 6 14.46 -8.20 -7.12
C PRO A 6 14.16 -9.62 -6.63
N LEU A 7 12.92 -10.08 -6.75
CA LEU A 7 12.51 -11.42 -6.33
C LEU A 7 12.84 -12.51 -7.37
N HIS A 8 13.02 -12.13 -8.64
CA HIS A 8 13.35 -13.06 -9.71
C HIS A 8 14.83 -12.97 -10.06
N GLN A 9 15.59 -14.02 -9.79
CA GLN A 9 17.01 -14.12 -10.12
C GLN A 9 17.27 -14.41 -11.61
N THR A 10 16.24 -14.67 -12.39
CA THR A 10 16.31 -14.94 -13.83
C THR A 10 15.97 -13.68 -14.64
N PRO A 11 16.63 -13.44 -15.80
CA PRO A 11 16.35 -12.29 -16.64
C PRO A 11 14.95 -12.26 -17.27
N SER A 12 14.26 -13.39 -17.31
CA SER A 12 12.90 -13.52 -17.86
C SER A 12 11.92 -13.86 -16.78
N LEU A 13 10.79 -13.15 -16.79
CA LEU A 13 9.61 -13.50 -15.99
C LEU A 13 8.79 -14.54 -16.77
N ASP A 14 8.39 -15.60 -16.10
CA ASP A 14 7.54 -16.64 -16.71
C ASP A 14 6.10 -16.15 -16.83
N GLY A 15 5.53 -16.26 -18.04
CA GLY A 15 4.14 -15.95 -18.31
C GLY A 15 3.86 -14.51 -18.75
N PRO A 16 2.59 -14.20 -19.07
CA PRO A 16 2.18 -12.89 -19.51
C PRO A 16 2.19 -11.88 -18.34
N LEU A 17 2.68 -10.68 -18.60
CA LEU A 17 2.66 -9.54 -17.69
C LEU A 17 1.66 -8.51 -18.18
N LEU A 18 0.81 -8.02 -17.30
CA LEU A 18 -0.07 -6.90 -17.56
C LEU A 18 0.42 -5.68 -16.78
N ASP A 19 0.85 -4.65 -17.50
CA ASP A 19 1.16 -3.35 -16.90
C ASP A 19 -0.13 -2.54 -16.75
N ILE A 20 -0.49 -2.24 -15.50
CA ILE A 20 -1.69 -1.48 -15.13
C ILE A 20 -1.38 -0.02 -14.80
N THR A 21 -0.13 0.42 -14.87
CA THR A 21 0.28 1.77 -14.48
C THR A 21 -0.26 2.87 -15.39
N GLY A 22 -0.66 2.52 -16.61
CA GLY A 22 -1.29 3.42 -17.57
C GLY A 22 -2.81 3.56 -17.44
N LEU A 23 -3.43 2.96 -16.42
CA LEU A 23 -4.87 3.07 -16.18
C LEU A 23 -5.15 4.23 -15.21
N ASP A 24 -5.69 5.32 -15.73
CA ASP A 24 -5.98 6.53 -14.94
C ASP A 24 -6.94 6.25 -13.78
N GLU A 25 -7.88 5.32 -13.96
CA GLU A 25 -8.85 4.93 -12.94
C GLU A 25 -8.19 4.28 -11.70
N LEU A 26 -7.00 3.73 -11.88
CA LEU A 26 -6.23 3.12 -10.79
C LEU A 26 -5.29 4.11 -10.09
N SER A 27 -5.21 5.34 -10.54
CA SER A 27 -4.29 6.37 -10.02
C SER A 27 -5.04 7.48 -9.28
N GLY A 28 -4.28 8.26 -8.54
CA GLY A 28 -4.75 9.49 -7.91
C GLY A 28 -5.45 9.31 -6.56
N ILE A 29 -5.70 10.46 -5.93
CA ILE A 29 -6.31 10.57 -4.60
C ILE A 29 -7.54 11.45 -4.73
N THR A 30 -8.70 10.92 -4.35
CA THR A 30 -9.98 11.63 -4.49
C THR A 30 -10.81 11.51 -3.22
N ALA A 31 -11.58 12.55 -2.91
CA ALA A 31 -12.63 12.46 -1.92
C ALA A 31 -13.89 11.91 -2.62
N VAL A 32 -14.46 10.88 -2.07
CA VAL A 32 -15.74 10.30 -2.47
C VAL A 32 -16.66 10.26 -1.26
N GLU A 33 -17.96 10.09 -1.45
CA GLU A 33 -18.93 10.17 -0.37
C GLU A 33 -18.53 9.31 0.85
N GLY A 34 -18.20 9.98 1.95
CA GLY A 34 -17.81 9.33 3.22
C GLY A 34 -16.39 8.69 3.24
N TRP A 35 -15.60 8.83 2.16
CA TRP A 35 -14.31 8.18 2.05
C TRP A 35 -13.27 9.04 1.32
N ARG A 36 -12.00 8.78 1.64
CA ARG A 36 -10.85 9.15 0.79
C ARG A 36 -10.41 7.94 0.02
N ARG A 37 -10.42 8.03 -1.31
CA ARG A 37 -9.97 6.98 -2.21
C ARG A 37 -8.55 7.25 -2.68
N PHE A 38 -7.70 6.25 -2.54
CA PHE A 38 -6.36 6.18 -3.15
C PHE A 38 -6.42 5.10 -4.23
N GLY A 39 -6.25 5.44 -5.49
CA GLY A 39 -6.13 4.44 -6.54
C GLY A 39 -4.93 3.52 -6.27
N ALA A 40 -5.04 2.23 -6.57
CA ALA A 40 -4.00 1.24 -6.25
C ALA A 40 -2.65 1.53 -6.92
N ALA A 41 -2.65 2.19 -8.09
CA ALA A 41 -1.45 2.61 -8.81
C ALA A 41 -0.90 3.97 -8.36
N THR A 42 -1.49 4.61 -7.32
CA THR A 42 -0.96 5.87 -6.77
C THR A 42 0.41 5.63 -6.17
N SER A 43 1.40 6.39 -6.62
CA SER A 43 2.79 6.27 -6.15
C SER A 43 2.99 6.87 -4.76
N TRP A 44 4.05 6.46 -4.08
CA TRP A 44 4.42 7.09 -2.80
C TRP A 44 4.79 8.57 -2.99
N THR A 45 5.38 8.93 -4.12
CA THR A 45 5.65 10.34 -4.46
C THR A 45 4.37 11.16 -4.57
N ASP A 46 3.31 10.62 -5.15
CA ASP A 46 2.01 11.31 -5.24
C ASP A 46 1.39 11.49 -3.87
N ILE A 47 1.45 10.47 -3.00
CA ILE A 47 0.97 10.56 -1.61
C ILE A 47 1.75 11.63 -0.83
N LEU A 48 3.07 11.69 -1.01
CA LEU A 48 3.92 12.69 -0.35
C LEU A 48 3.57 14.12 -0.75
N ARG A 49 3.24 14.33 -2.03
CA ARG A 49 2.92 15.65 -2.60
C ARG A 49 1.47 16.09 -2.39
N ALA A 50 0.58 15.12 -2.17
CA ALA A 50 -0.84 15.41 -2.00
C ALA A 50 -1.10 16.28 -0.77
N ASP A 51 -2.04 17.22 -0.90
CA ASP A 51 -2.57 17.96 0.25
C ASP A 51 -3.61 17.08 0.97
N LEU A 52 -3.19 16.52 2.10
CA LEU A 52 -3.98 15.57 2.90
C LEU A 52 -4.10 16.07 4.35
N PRO A 53 -5.22 15.78 5.02
CA PRO A 53 -5.41 16.06 6.44
C PRO A 53 -4.27 15.53 7.32
N ALA A 54 -4.08 16.13 8.49
CA ALA A 54 -3.01 15.79 9.43
C ALA A 54 -3.04 14.32 9.90
N ALA A 55 -4.18 13.65 9.82
CA ALA A 55 -4.31 12.22 10.08
C ALA A 55 -3.37 11.36 9.19
N TYR A 56 -3.04 11.82 7.99
CA TYR A 56 -2.13 11.13 7.07
C TYR A 56 -0.64 11.43 7.29
N ASN A 57 -0.29 12.25 8.29
CA ASN A 57 1.13 12.56 8.56
C ASN A 57 1.95 11.31 8.85
N GLY A 58 1.36 10.32 9.54
CA GLY A 58 1.99 9.02 9.76
C GLY A 58 2.26 8.27 8.45
N LEU A 59 1.28 8.20 7.55
CA LEU A 59 1.43 7.56 6.25
C LEU A 59 2.48 8.28 5.39
N LYS A 60 2.51 9.61 5.41
CA LYS A 60 3.55 10.38 4.70
C LYS A 60 4.94 10.17 5.30
N ALA A 61 5.04 10.07 6.64
CA ALA A 61 6.32 9.76 7.29
C ALA A 61 6.81 8.36 6.89
N ALA A 62 5.93 7.35 6.94
CA ALA A 62 6.23 6.00 6.47
C ALA A 62 6.64 5.98 4.99
N ALA A 63 5.95 6.72 4.13
CA ALA A 63 6.27 6.79 2.70
C ALA A 63 7.69 7.32 2.42
N ARG A 64 8.22 8.22 3.25
CA ARG A 64 9.60 8.71 3.14
C ARG A 64 10.66 7.64 3.47
N GLU A 65 10.28 6.63 4.25
CA GLU A 65 11.14 5.50 4.62
C GLU A 65 11.04 4.32 3.63
N ILE A 66 10.11 4.37 2.67
CA ILE A 66 9.95 3.34 1.64
C ILE A 66 10.99 3.54 0.55
N GLY A 67 12.13 2.86 0.69
CA GLY A 67 13.21 2.90 -0.29
C GLY A 67 13.75 4.30 -0.56
N GLY A 68 14.41 4.45 -1.71
CA GLY A 68 14.89 5.75 -2.20
C GLY A 68 13.88 6.43 -3.12
N VAL A 69 14.22 7.64 -3.60
CA VAL A 69 13.34 8.48 -4.44
C VAL A 69 12.82 7.74 -5.68
N GLN A 70 13.65 6.91 -6.31
CA GLN A 70 13.25 6.12 -7.48
C GLN A 70 12.19 5.06 -7.12
N ILE A 71 12.34 4.43 -5.96
CA ILE A 71 11.36 3.46 -5.45
C ILE A 71 10.06 4.16 -5.09
N GLN A 72 10.12 5.34 -4.47
CA GLN A 72 8.94 6.14 -4.12
C GLN A 72 8.18 6.61 -5.35
N ALA A 73 8.89 6.92 -6.46
CA ALA A 73 8.28 7.34 -7.72
C ALA A 73 7.61 6.17 -8.48
N SER A 74 8.08 4.95 -8.30
CA SER A 74 7.61 3.77 -9.05
C SER A 74 6.76 2.82 -8.21
N GLY A 75 7.02 2.76 -6.90
CA GLY A 75 6.26 1.93 -5.96
C GLY A 75 4.89 2.54 -5.67
N THR A 76 3.88 1.70 -5.59
CA THR A 76 2.49 2.11 -5.42
C THR A 76 1.90 1.60 -4.11
N ILE A 77 0.87 2.27 -3.62
CA ILE A 77 0.16 1.86 -2.41
C ILE A 77 -0.44 0.47 -2.56
N GLY A 78 -1.08 0.17 -3.69
CA GLY A 78 -1.65 -1.15 -3.96
C GLY A 78 -0.58 -2.24 -4.07
N GLY A 79 0.53 -1.97 -4.77
CA GLY A 79 1.65 -2.91 -4.89
C GLY A 79 2.26 -3.26 -3.53
N ASN A 80 2.44 -2.27 -2.65
CA ASN A 80 2.96 -2.49 -1.30
C ASN A 80 2.04 -3.39 -0.46
N LEU A 81 0.72 -3.16 -0.53
CA LEU A 81 -0.26 -3.99 0.17
C LEU A 81 -0.35 -5.41 -0.40
N CYS A 82 -0.26 -5.58 -1.74
CA CYS A 82 -0.22 -6.90 -2.37
C CYS A 82 1.03 -7.68 -1.99
N THR A 83 2.17 -7.00 -1.78
CA THR A 83 3.39 -7.64 -1.27
C THR A 83 3.20 -8.16 0.16
N ALA A 84 2.33 -7.55 0.95
CA ALA A 84 1.98 -7.92 2.32
C ALA A 84 3.22 -8.24 3.19
N SER A 85 4.28 -7.41 3.04
CA SER A 85 5.51 -7.59 3.80
C SER A 85 5.25 -7.36 5.29
N PRO A 86 5.73 -8.25 6.19
CA PRO A 86 5.68 -7.99 7.63
C PRO A 86 6.42 -6.70 8.06
N ALA A 87 7.36 -6.25 7.24
CA ALA A 87 8.11 -5.00 7.43
C ALA A 87 7.56 -3.83 6.59
N GLY A 88 6.33 -3.93 6.11
CA GLY A 88 5.69 -2.89 5.30
C GLY A 88 5.31 -1.68 6.15
N ASP A 89 6.04 -0.58 6.00
CA ASP A 89 5.89 0.63 6.83
C ASP A 89 4.52 1.30 6.70
N SER A 90 3.86 1.17 5.54
CA SER A 90 2.53 1.75 5.31
C SER A 90 1.39 1.00 6.01
N ILE A 91 1.57 -0.30 6.26
CA ILE A 91 0.51 -1.17 6.80
C ILE A 91 0.00 -0.66 8.15
N PRO A 92 0.84 -0.45 9.19
CA PRO A 92 0.35 0.04 10.47
C PRO A 92 -0.33 1.41 10.35
N CYS A 93 0.16 2.31 9.50
CA CYS A 93 -0.46 3.61 9.28
C CYS A 93 -1.86 3.48 8.67
N LEU A 94 -2.03 2.60 7.68
CA LEU A 94 -3.33 2.35 7.05
C LEU A 94 -4.30 1.60 7.98
N MET A 95 -3.78 0.73 8.86
CA MET A 95 -4.57 0.08 9.91
C MET A 95 -5.16 1.10 10.89
N THR A 96 -4.36 2.07 11.36
CA THR A 96 -4.84 3.12 12.28
C THR A 96 -5.85 4.06 11.61
N LEU A 97 -5.84 4.15 10.29
CA LEU A 97 -6.79 4.89 9.48
C LEU A 97 -8.03 4.07 9.11
N ASN A 98 -8.21 2.87 9.66
CA ASN A 98 -9.32 1.97 9.33
C ASN A 98 -9.48 1.74 7.81
N ALA A 99 -8.38 1.61 7.10
CA ALA A 99 -8.39 1.47 5.66
C ALA A 99 -9.10 0.18 5.21
N ALA A 100 -9.79 0.27 4.08
CA ALA A 100 -10.40 -0.84 3.38
C ALA A 100 -9.82 -0.95 1.96
N ILE A 101 -9.74 -2.17 1.46
CA ILE A 101 -9.17 -2.50 0.15
C ILE A 101 -10.29 -2.89 -0.80
N GLU A 102 -10.32 -2.27 -1.96
CA GLU A 102 -11.23 -2.64 -3.04
C GLU A 102 -10.55 -3.62 -3.99
N LEU A 103 -11.24 -4.73 -4.21
CA LEU A 103 -10.88 -5.78 -5.14
C LEU A 103 -11.90 -5.83 -6.26
N ALA A 104 -11.45 -5.87 -7.51
CA ALA A 104 -12.32 -5.99 -8.67
C ALA A 104 -11.96 -7.21 -9.49
N SER A 105 -12.99 -7.83 -10.08
CA SER A 105 -12.91 -8.94 -11.03
C SER A 105 -14.04 -8.86 -12.05
N ARG A 106 -14.09 -9.80 -12.98
CA ARG A 106 -15.24 -9.92 -13.89
C ARG A 106 -16.59 -10.18 -13.21
N ARG A 107 -16.56 -10.66 -11.95
CA ARG A 107 -17.77 -10.91 -11.14
C ARG A 107 -18.31 -9.65 -10.46
N GLY A 108 -17.54 -8.56 -10.48
CA GLY A 108 -17.85 -7.31 -9.80
C GLY A 108 -16.73 -6.87 -8.86
N ALA A 109 -17.01 -5.85 -8.06
CA ALA A 109 -16.11 -5.33 -7.07
C ALA A 109 -16.60 -5.66 -5.65
N ARG A 110 -15.64 -5.86 -4.72
CA ARG A 110 -15.90 -6.02 -3.30
C ARG A 110 -14.89 -5.22 -2.50
N ARG A 111 -15.26 -4.86 -1.27
CA ARG A 111 -14.39 -4.12 -0.36
C ARG A 111 -14.21 -4.91 0.93
N LEU A 112 -12.96 -5.00 1.40
CA LEU A 112 -12.59 -5.67 2.64
C LEU A 112 -11.84 -4.67 3.55
N PRO A 113 -12.04 -4.71 4.87
CA PRO A 113 -11.13 -4.07 5.81
C PRO A 113 -9.71 -4.56 5.61
N LEU A 114 -8.71 -3.69 5.83
CA LEU A 114 -7.31 -4.04 5.62
C LEU A 114 -6.85 -5.25 6.47
N ASN A 115 -7.35 -5.38 7.69
CA ASN A 115 -7.06 -6.51 8.57
C ASN A 115 -7.63 -7.85 8.06
N GLU A 116 -8.69 -7.82 7.25
CA GLU A 116 -9.23 -9.02 6.59
C GLU A 116 -8.53 -9.29 5.25
N PHE A 117 -8.03 -8.23 4.59
CA PHE A 117 -7.26 -8.37 3.36
C PHE A 117 -5.90 -9.04 3.60
N LEU A 118 -5.21 -8.69 4.69
CA LEU A 118 -3.92 -9.28 5.07
C LEU A 118 -4.13 -10.55 5.88
N THR A 119 -3.92 -11.70 5.25
CA THR A 119 -4.18 -13.03 5.88
C THR A 119 -2.93 -13.64 6.53
N GLY A 120 -1.76 -13.07 6.29
CA GLY A 120 -0.49 -13.51 6.87
C GLY A 120 0.72 -12.86 6.20
N PRO A 121 1.93 -13.20 6.62
CA PRO A 121 3.16 -12.73 5.98
C PRO A 121 3.18 -13.07 4.48
N ARG A 122 3.22 -12.04 3.63
CA ARG A 122 3.16 -12.16 2.17
C ARG A 122 1.92 -12.93 1.66
N GLN A 123 0.81 -12.82 2.39
CA GLN A 123 -0.46 -13.47 2.05
C GLN A 123 -1.60 -12.47 2.12
N THR A 124 -2.46 -12.50 1.13
CA THR A 124 -3.63 -11.64 1.03
C THR A 124 -4.88 -12.43 0.68
N ALA A 125 -6.05 -11.85 0.94
CA ALA A 125 -7.34 -12.41 0.55
C ALA A 125 -7.72 -12.13 -0.92
N CYS A 126 -6.77 -11.61 -1.74
CA CYS A 126 -6.96 -11.39 -3.17
C CYS A 126 -7.06 -12.73 -3.90
N ALA A 127 -8.17 -12.98 -4.56
CA ALA A 127 -8.32 -14.18 -5.38
C ALA A 127 -7.50 -14.08 -6.70
N PRO A 128 -7.17 -15.21 -7.35
CA PRO A 128 -6.34 -15.20 -8.57
C PRO A 128 -6.90 -14.39 -9.74
N ASP A 129 -8.21 -14.15 -9.76
CA ASP A 129 -8.91 -13.37 -10.78
C ASP A 129 -9.30 -11.97 -10.30
N GLU A 130 -8.81 -11.53 -9.15
CA GLU A 130 -9.06 -10.20 -8.59
C GLU A 130 -7.84 -9.28 -8.75
N LEU A 131 -8.12 -8.00 -8.91
CA LEU A 131 -7.15 -6.91 -8.91
C LEU A 131 -7.47 -5.94 -7.78
N VAL A 132 -6.47 -5.52 -7.03
CA VAL A 132 -6.60 -4.39 -6.09
C VAL A 132 -6.75 -3.12 -6.91
N THR A 133 -7.87 -2.41 -6.75
CA THR A 133 -8.19 -1.20 -7.53
C THR A 133 -8.05 0.08 -6.74
N ALA A 134 -8.30 0.03 -5.44
CA ALA A 134 -8.16 1.20 -4.57
C ALA A 134 -8.01 0.82 -3.09
N VAL A 135 -7.50 1.80 -2.34
CA VAL A 135 -7.52 1.84 -0.88
C VAL A 135 -8.47 2.95 -0.46
N TYR A 136 -9.37 2.66 0.45
CA TYR A 136 -10.35 3.59 0.99
C TYR A 136 -10.09 3.85 2.46
N VAL A 137 -10.09 5.11 2.84
CA VAL A 137 -10.00 5.55 4.23
C VAL A 137 -11.31 6.27 4.56
N PRO A 138 -12.04 5.87 5.62
CA PRO A 138 -13.28 6.54 5.98
C PRO A 138 -13.01 7.97 6.45
N SER A 139 -13.89 8.90 6.11
CA SER A 139 -13.70 10.33 6.39
C SER A 139 -13.67 10.66 7.89
N ASP A 140 -14.28 9.84 8.73
CA ASP A 140 -14.21 10.00 10.20
C ASP A 140 -12.82 9.66 10.75
N ALA A 141 -12.04 8.80 10.10
CA ALA A 141 -10.66 8.53 10.46
C ALA A 141 -9.70 9.71 10.11
N GLU A 142 -10.16 10.69 9.33
CA GLU A 142 -9.37 11.88 9.00
C GLU A 142 -9.34 12.93 10.13
N MET A 143 -10.13 12.70 11.19
CA MET A 143 -10.20 13.60 12.35
C MET A 143 -9.09 13.27 13.34
N GLY A 144 -7.96 13.95 13.20
CA GLY A 144 -6.85 13.75 14.13
C GLY A 144 -5.49 14.04 13.52
N VAL A 145 -4.46 13.63 14.20
CA VAL A 145 -3.06 13.77 13.75
C VAL A 145 -2.40 12.39 13.77
N GLY A 146 -1.97 11.95 12.61
CA GLY A 146 -1.21 10.70 12.47
C GLY A 146 0.26 10.87 12.81
N GLY A 147 0.88 9.85 13.40
CA GLY A 147 2.31 9.77 13.65
C GLY A 147 2.86 8.42 13.16
N PHE A 148 4.17 8.37 12.93
CA PHE A 148 4.89 7.15 12.57
C PHE A 148 6.25 7.14 13.26
N GLU A 149 6.49 6.08 13.98
CA GLU A 149 7.75 5.78 14.63
C GLU A 149 8.25 4.41 14.16
N LYS A 150 9.53 4.33 13.83
CA LYS A 150 10.18 3.10 13.37
C LYS A 150 11.26 2.69 14.32
N LEU A 151 11.07 1.55 14.98
CA LEU A 151 12.09 0.94 15.81
C LEU A 151 12.90 -0.07 14.98
N GLY A 152 14.20 0.12 14.91
CA GLY A 152 15.12 -0.79 14.22
C GLY A 152 16.54 -0.69 14.73
N ALA A 153 17.34 -1.73 14.51
CA ALA A 153 18.75 -1.74 14.89
C ALA A 153 19.62 -0.74 14.08
N ARG A 154 19.11 -0.30 12.91
CA ARG A 154 19.72 0.70 12.04
C ARG A 154 18.64 1.61 11.47
N ARG A 155 18.99 2.88 11.21
CA ARG A 155 18.05 3.93 10.79
C ARG A 155 17.14 3.55 9.62
N TYR A 156 17.56 2.69 8.70
CA TYR A 156 16.80 2.29 7.51
C TYR A 156 16.58 0.78 7.39
N LEU A 157 16.94 0.00 8.40
CA LEU A 157 16.79 -1.45 8.38
C LEU A 157 15.99 -1.88 9.62
N VAL A 158 14.77 -2.36 9.36
CA VAL A 158 14.02 -3.10 10.36
C VAL A 158 14.57 -4.53 10.37
N ILE A 159 15.36 -4.85 11.39
CA ILE A 159 15.63 -6.25 11.70
C ILE A 159 14.56 -6.67 12.69
N LEU A 160 13.48 -7.28 12.20
CA LEU A 160 12.47 -7.91 13.03
C LEU A 160 13.06 -9.17 13.66
N SER A 161 13.87 -8.98 14.67
CA SER A 161 14.36 -10.04 15.55
C SER A 161 13.39 -10.32 16.72
N LEU A 162 12.15 -9.84 16.64
CA LEU A 162 11.13 -10.05 17.67
C LEU A 162 10.49 -11.45 17.62
N ILE A 163 10.96 -12.34 16.75
CA ILE A 163 10.45 -13.71 16.64
C ILE A 163 11.02 -14.63 17.73
N HIS A 164 11.95 -14.15 18.55
CA HIS A 164 12.64 -14.99 19.55
C HIS A 164 12.55 -14.47 20.99
N ILE A 165 11.53 -13.73 21.31
CA ILE A 165 11.26 -13.38 22.71
C ILE A 165 10.02 -14.14 23.18
#